data_b60b249e476fee333f33ff9fb20fa341
#
_entry.id   b60b249e476fee333f33ff9fb20fa341
#
_cell.length_a   1.000
_cell.length_b   1.000
_cell.length_c   1.000
_cell.angle_alpha   90.00
_cell.angle_beta   90.00
_cell.angle_gamma   90.00
#
_symmetry.space_group_name_H-M   'P 1'
#
loop_
_entity.id
_entity.type
_entity.pdbx_description
1 polymer ?
#
loop_
_entity_poly.entity_id
_entity_poly.type
_entity_poly.pdbx_seq_one_letter_code
_entity_poly.pdbx_strand_id
1 'polypeptide(L)'
;MAQLTKPTKSVKKSVADPSASYHSLKPLWKRSRAVLQGQDNVKAHDEYLEPEYKNLLIPFSPSMSQRQYDFYRSESELPGLTAQYCKVLISALLRKDSHLELPEELPDDAKQWLKNDFTLDGRSLFNFLDNALWEELQTSRAWVYVDRPQVSEQEYDNLTPEERAMIKPYPVVIEAENVINIQLSTHPITPKDFNSLGYSLLSRKV
;
A
#
# COMPACT_ATOMS: atom_id res chain seq x y z
N MET A 1 15.91 44.61 26.28
CA MET A 1 16.47 44.38 24.93
C MET A 1 15.99 43.00 24.47
N ALA A 2 15.03 42.98 23.55
CA ALA A 2 14.51 41.75 23.00
C ALA A 2 15.47 41.27 21.90
N GLN A 3 16.00 40.05 22.05
CA GLN A 3 16.80 39.41 21.01
C GLN A 3 15.88 38.97 19.86
N LEU A 4 16.05 39.58 18.71
CA LEU A 4 15.46 39.09 17.45
C LEU A 4 16.07 37.74 17.11
N THR A 5 15.29 36.68 17.29
CA THR A 5 15.62 35.36 16.73
C THR A 5 15.62 35.44 15.22
N LYS A 6 16.76 35.11 14.60
CA LYS A 6 16.91 35.01 13.13
C LYS A 6 15.89 33.99 12.59
N PRO A 7 15.22 34.32 11.48
CA PRO A 7 14.30 33.33 10.85
C PRO A 7 15.09 32.09 10.45
N THR A 8 14.70 30.97 11.00
CA THR A 8 15.21 29.66 10.61
C THR A 8 14.90 29.48 9.13
N LYS A 9 15.93 29.33 8.29
CA LYS A 9 15.76 29.02 6.88
C LYS A 9 14.88 27.77 6.78
N SER A 10 13.71 27.90 6.17
CA SER A 10 12.87 26.75 5.82
C SER A 10 13.68 25.87 4.87
N VAL A 11 14.11 24.73 5.36
CA VAL A 11 14.70 23.69 4.50
C VAL A 11 13.60 23.30 3.51
N LYS A 12 13.82 23.55 2.23
CA LYS A 12 12.91 23.09 1.18
C LYS A 12 12.91 21.56 1.25
N LYS A 13 11.82 20.97 1.71
CA LYS A 13 11.63 19.52 1.69
C LYS A 13 11.63 19.05 0.24
N SER A 14 12.46 18.08 -0.05
CA SER A 14 12.44 17.36 -1.33
C SER A 14 11.17 16.52 -1.43
N VAL A 15 10.71 16.22 -2.63
CA VAL A 15 9.63 15.25 -2.86
C VAL A 15 10.04 13.85 -2.35
N ALA A 16 11.34 13.57 -2.32
CA ALA A 16 11.90 12.33 -1.78
C ALA A 16 11.90 12.26 -0.25
N ASP A 17 11.62 13.37 0.45
CA ASP A 17 11.57 13.37 1.91
C ASP A 17 10.20 12.87 2.38
N PRO A 18 10.15 11.88 3.29
CA PRO A 18 8.89 11.41 3.85
C PRO A 18 8.11 12.51 4.54
N SER A 19 6.79 12.47 4.41
CA SER A 19 5.89 13.41 5.07
C SER A 19 5.85 13.17 6.59
N ALA A 20 5.47 14.19 7.37
CA ALA A 20 5.30 14.06 8.82
C ALA A 20 4.25 13.00 9.17
N SER A 21 3.17 12.91 8.39
CA SER A 21 2.14 11.88 8.57
C SER A 21 2.66 10.48 8.28
N TYR A 22 3.55 10.30 7.29
CA TYR A 22 4.20 9.03 7.03
C TYR A 22 5.02 8.56 8.25
N HIS A 23 5.85 9.46 8.81
CA HIS A 23 6.66 9.13 9.97
C HIS A 23 5.83 8.73 11.19
N SER A 24 4.69 9.39 11.42
CA SER A 24 3.82 9.05 12.54
C SER A 24 3.05 7.74 12.34
N LEU A 25 2.73 7.37 11.11
CA LEU A 25 1.92 6.20 10.80
C LEU A 25 2.76 4.92 10.57
N LYS A 26 3.97 5.06 10.05
CA LYS A 26 4.85 3.92 9.75
C LYS A 26 5.00 2.91 10.91
N PRO A 27 5.25 3.33 12.18
CA PRO A 27 5.31 2.39 13.30
C PRO A 27 3.99 1.68 13.58
N LEU A 28 2.87 2.36 13.37
CA LEU A 28 1.55 1.75 13.55
C LEU A 28 1.29 0.68 12.49
N TRP A 29 1.61 0.95 11.23
CA TRP A 29 1.51 -0.02 10.14
C TRP A 29 2.35 -1.26 10.40
N LYS A 30 3.61 -1.07 10.80
CA LYS A 30 4.51 -2.17 11.11
C LYS A 30 3.93 -3.07 12.22
N ARG A 31 3.38 -2.48 13.26
CA ARG A 31 2.74 -3.22 14.35
C ARG A 31 1.50 -3.96 13.88
N SER A 32 0.63 -3.31 13.13
CA SER A 32 -0.57 -3.93 12.57
C SER A 32 -0.23 -5.12 11.68
N ARG A 33 0.73 -4.97 10.78
CA ARG A 33 1.18 -6.07 9.91
C ARG A 33 1.75 -7.24 10.72
N ALA A 34 2.58 -6.96 11.71
CA ALA A 34 3.14 -8.02 12.56
C ALA A 34 2.04 -8.82 13.28
N VAL A 35 1.02 -8.14 13.81
CA VAL A 35 -0.12 -8.80 14.48
C VAL A 35 -0.90 -9.67 13.50
N LEU A 36 -1.10 -9.20 12.26
CA LEU A 36 -1.82 -9.96 11.22
C LEU A 36 -1.01 -11.13 10.66
N GLN A 37 0.31 -10.99 10.63
CA GLN A 37 1.23 -12.06 10.20
C GLN A 37 1.42 -13.15 11.26
N GLY A 38 1.07 -12.87 12.53
CA GLY A 38 1.08 -13.85 13.61
C GLY A 38 2.13 -13.59 14.68
N GLN A 39 2.12 -14.47 15.69
CA GLN A 39 2.91 -14.28 16.91
C GLN A 39 4.42 -14.21 16.67
N ASP A 40 4.92 -14.96 15.69
CA ASP A 40 6.36 -14.99 15.43
C ASP A 40 6.88 -13.61 14.99
N ASN A 41 6.10 -12.90 14.18
CA ASN A 41 6.43 -11.54 13.78
C ASN A 41 6.30 -10.51 14.91
N VAL A 42 5.37 -10.71 15.83
CA VAL A 42 5.23 -9.84 17.02
C VAL A 42 6.36 -10.07 18.01
N LYS A 43 6.79 -11.33 18.16
CA LYS A 43 7.87 -11.75 19.05
C LYS A 43 9.26 -11.60 18.43
N ALA A 44 9.35 -11.43 17.11
CA ALA A 44 10.62 -11.30 16.42
C ALA A 44 11.41 -10.11 16.96
N HIS A 45 12.68 -10.36 17.24
CA HIS A 45 13.64 -9.31 17.54
C HIS A 45 14.18 -8.83 16.21
N ASP A 46 13.74 -7.68 15.78
CA ASP A 46 14.18 -7.09 14.51
C ASP A 46 15.31 -6.09 14.81
N GLU A 47 16.54 -6.50 14.55
CA GLU A 47 17.74 -5.67 14.74
C GLU A 47 17.75 -4.44 13.81
N TYR A 48 16.97 -4.50 12.74
CA TYR A 48 16.83 -3.41 11.76
C TYR A 48 15.74 -2.40 12.12
N LEU A 49 14.98 -2.64 13.21
CA LEU A 49 14.01 -1.66 13.69
C LEU A 49 14.72 -0.48 14.32
N GLU A 50 14.24 0.70 14.00
CA GLU A 50 14.62 1.91 14.70
C GLU A 50 14.39 1.75 16.21
N PRO A 51 15.21 2.35 17.08
CA PRO A 51 15.21 2.08 18.53
C PRO A 51 13.83 2.10 19.19
N GLU A 52 12.92 2.93 18.66
CA GLU A 52 11.55 3.07 19.14
C GLU A 52 10.64 1.87 18.81
N TYR A 53 11.05 0.97 17.92
CA TYR A 53 10.22 -0.15 17.44
C TYR A 53 10.79 -1.54 17.74
N LYS A 54 11.86 -1.62 18.52
CA LYS A 54 12.58 -2.88 18.80
C LYS A 54 11.69 -3.97 19.40
N ASN A 55 10.63 -3.59 20.10
CA ASN A 55 9.75 -4.52 20.80
C ASN A 55 8.31 -4.33 20.34
N LEU A 56 7.87 -5.12 19.36
CA LEU A 56 6.47 -5.12 18.93
C LEU A 56 5.58 -5.73 20.03
N LEU A 57 6.09 -6.71 20.79
CA LEU A 57 5.44 -7.20 21.99
C LEU A 57 5.73 -6.23 23.15
N ILE A 58 4.71 -5.49 23.58
CA ILE A 58 4.83 -4.51 24.66
C ILE A 58 4.91 -5.23 26.00
N PRO A 59 5.89 -4.92 26.87
CA PRO A 59 5.94 -5.47 28.22
C PRO A 59 4.68 -5.06 29.01
N PHE A 60 4.14 -5.96 29.83
CA PHE A 60 2.96 -5.66 30.63
C PHE A 60 3.24 -4.70 31.81
N SER A 61 4.51 -4.49 32.15
CA SER A 61 4.93 -3.52 33.16
C SER A 61 6.18 -2.78 32.72
N PRO A 62 6.23 -1.45 32.90
CA PRO A 62 7.43 -0.65 32.61
C PRO A 62 8.64 -1.02 33.50
N SER A 63 8.38 -1.62 34.67
CA SER A 63 9.43 -2.03 35.63
C SER A 63 9.95 -3.45 35.39
N MET A 64 9.52 -4.10 34.31
CA MET A 64 9.94 -5.47 33.99
C MET A 64 11.44 -5.49 33.66
N SER A 65 12.19 -6.39 34.34
CA SER A 65 13.57 -6.62 33.97
C SER A 65 13.70 -7.37 32.66
N GLN A 66 14.84 -7.26 32.00
CA GLN A 66 15.09 -7.95 30.73
C GLN A 66 14.82 -9.46 30.82
N ARG A 67 15.27 -10.11 31.91
CA ARG A 67 15.03 -11.55 32.13
C ARG A 67 13.54 -11.89 32.24
N GLN A 68 12.78 -11.04 32.93
CA GLN A 68 11.32 -11.22 33.03
C GLN A 68 10.63 -11.00 31.68
N TYR A 69 11.11 -10.02 30.92
CA TYR A 69 10.59 -9.76 29.57
C TYR A 69 10.89 -10.92 28.62
N ASP A 70 12.10 -11.48 28.65
CA ASP A 70 12.47 -12.62 27.81
C ASP A 70 11.63 -13.86 28.14
N PHE A 71 11.36 -14.10 29.41
CA PHE A 71 10.45 -15.15 29.85
C PHE A 71 9.01 -14.87 29.40
N TYR A 72 8.51 -13.66 29.60
CA TYR A 72 7.18 -13.25 29.14
C TYR A 72 7.03 -13.43 27.63
N ARG A 73 8.04 -13.07 26.85
CA ARG A 73 8.06 -13.23 25.41
C ARG A 73 8.04 -14.70 24.98
N SER A 74 8.75 -15.57 25.67
CA SER A 74 8.74 -17.01 25.37
C SER A 74 7.40 -17.67 25.64
N GLU A 75 6.77 -17.31 26.75
CA GLU A 75 5.53 -17.95 27.22
C GLU A 75 4.25 -17.33 26.63
N SER A 76 4.33 -16.11 26.08
CA SER A 76 3.15 -15.45 25.53
C SER A 76 2.61 -16.19 24.30
N GLU A 77 1.31 -16.42 24.25
CA GLU A 77 0.62 -16.94 23.09
C GLU A 77 -0.27 -15.85 22.49
N LEU A 78 -0.14 -15.66 21.17
CA LEU A 78 -0.91 -14.68 20.40
C LEU A 78 -1.75 -15.43 19.38
N PRO A 79 -3.00 -15.80 19.73
CA PRO A 79 -3.90 -16.41 18.75
C PRO A 79 -4.19 -15.42 17.62
N GLY A 80 -4.05 -15.85 16.36
CA GLY A 80 -4.19 -15.01 15.16
C GLY A 80 -5.62 -14.53 14.88
N LEU A 81 -6.38 -14.17 15.92
CA LEU A 81 -7.80 -13.78 15.82
C LEU A 81 -8.01 -12.57 14.93
N THR A 82 -7.12 -11.58 15.01
CA THR A 82 -7.23 -10.36 14.19
C THR A 82 -7.19 -10.68 12.70
N ALA A 83 -6.26 -11.54 12.27
CA ALA A 83 -6.17 -11.96 10.87
C ALA A 83 -7.41 -12.74 10.43
N GLN A 84 -7.93 -13.61 11.30
CA GLN A 84 -9.17 -14.34 11.03
C GLN A 84 -10.35 -13.40 10.88
N TYR A 85 -10.50 -12.41 11.77
CA TYR A 85 -11.55 -11.40 11.67
C TYR A 85 -11.47 -10.60 10.38
N CYS A 86 -10.30 -10.14 9.99
CA CYS A 86 -10.12 -9.42 8.73
C CYS A 86 -10.53 -10.28 7.52
N LYS A 87 -10.12 -11.55 7.50
CA LYS A 87 -10.53 -12.49 6.43
C LYS A 87 -12.05 -12.72 6.40
N VAL A 88 -12.67 -12.86 7.56
CA VAL A 88 -14.13 -13.01 7.65
C VAL A 88 -14.84 -11.75 7.14
N LEU A 89 -14.36 -10.56 7.47
CA LEU A 89 -14.93 -9.30 6.99
C LEU A 89 -14.84 -9.19 5.46
N ILE A 90 -13.67 -9.46 4.88
CA ILE A 90 -13.49 -9.44 3.42
C ILE A 90 -14.41 -10.49 2.77
N SER A 91 -14.42 -11.71 3.29
CA SER A 91 -15.29 -12.78 2.79
C SER A 91 -16.77 -12.42 2.89
N ALA A 92 -17.17 -11.68 3.93
CA ALA A 92 -18.57 -11.22 4.08
C ALA A 92 -18.92 -10.13 3.06
N LEU A 93 -17.98 -9.23 2.76
CA LEU A 93 -18.15 -8.18 1.75
C LEU A 93 -18.24 -8.75 0.33
N LEU A 94 -17.42 -9.75 0.03
CA LEU A 94 -17.33 -10.36 -1.31
C LEU A 94 -18.19 -11.62 -1.46
N ARG A 95 -18.97 -12.00 -0.44
CA ARG A 95 -19.72 -13.28 -0.39
C ARG A 95 -20.89 -13.36 -1.36
N LYS A 96 -21.60 -12.26 -1.59
CA LYS A 96 -22.65 -12.26 -2.60
C LYS A 96 -21.99 -12.24 -3.97
N ASP A 97 -22.57 -12.97 -4.90
CA ASP A 97 -22.20 -12.91 -6.31
C ASP A 97 -22.22 -11.45 -6.76
N SER A 98 -21.14 -10.75 -6.41
CA SER A 98 -20.93 -9.41 -6.88
C SER A 98 -20.79 -9.53 -8.37
N HIS A 99 -21.78 -9.09 -9.12
CA HIS A 99 -21.69 -9.07 -10.57
C HIS A 99 -21.36 -7.65 -11.00
N LEU A 100 -20.48 -7.59 -11.95
CA LEU A 100 -20.09 -6.35 -12.57
C LEU A 100 -21.07 -6.06 -13.70
N GLU A 101 -21.93 -5.05 -13.53
CA GLU A 101 -22.76 -4.53 -14.61
C GLU A 101 -21.90 -3.60 -15.47
N LEU A 102 -21.66 -4.03 -16.68
CA LEU A 102 -20.88 -3.26 -17.66
C LEU A 102 -21.82 -2.65 -18.69
N PRO A 103 -21.54 -1.43 -19.18
CA PRO A 103 -22.30 -0.84 -20.28
C PRO A 103 -22.36 -1.78 -21.50
N GLU A 104 -23.50 -1.81 -22.18
CA GLU A 104 -23.68 -2.67 -23.35
C GLU A 104 -22.74 -2.26 -24.49
N GLU A 105 -22.44 -0.98 -24.59
CA GLU A 105 -21.57 -0.38 -25.62
C GLU A 105 -20.09 -0.76 -25.44
N LEU A 106 -19.72 -1.33 -24.28
CA LEU A 106 -18.34 -1.72 -24.06
C LEU A 106 -17.98 -2.93 -24.92
N PRO A 107 -16.86 -2.90 -25.67
CA PRO A 107 -16.40 -4.04 -26.46
C PRO A 107 -16.25 -5.32 -25.63
N ASP A 108 -16.52 -6.48 -26.26
CA ASP A 108 -16.53 -7.77 -25.55
C ASP A 108 -15.15 -8.17 -25.02
N ASP A 109 -14.09 -7.80 -25.71
CA ASP A 109 -12.70 -8.01 -25.23
C ASP A 109 -12.41 -7.19 -23.98
N ALA A 110 -12.92 -5.97 -23.88
CA ALA A 110 -12.81 -5.16 -22.69
C ALA A 110 -13.65 -5.72 -21.52
N LYS A 111 -14.84 -6.26 -21.81
CA LYS A 111 -15.69 -6.95 -20.82
C LYS A 111 -14.98 -8.18 -20.26
N GLN A 112 -14.35 -8.96 -21.13
CA GLN A 112 -13.60 -10.17 -20.73
C GLN A 112 -12.35 -9.83 -19.93
N TRP A 113 -11.60 -8.81 -20.33
CA TRP A 113 -10.45 -8.31 -19.58
C TRP A 113 -10.84 -7.90 -18.17
N LEU A 114 -11.86 -7.06 -18.01
CA LEU A 114 -12.33 -6.62 -16.70
C LEU A 114 -12.76 -7.79 -15.79
N LYS A 115 -13.34 -8.84 -16.36
CA LYS A 115 -13.83 -9.99 -15.60
C LYS A 115 -12.72 -10.97 -15.22
N ASN A 116 -11.80 -11.22 -16.12
CA ASN A 116 -10.94 -12.41 -16.05
C ASN A 116 -9.45 -12.08 -15.88
N ASP A 117 -9.00 -10.91 -16.34
CA ASP A 117 -7.57 -10.54 -16.35
C ASP A 117 -7.39 -9.04 -16.11
N PHE A 118 -8.00 -8.55 -15.04
CA PHE A 118 -8.04 -7.12 -14.72
C PHE A 118 -6.66 -6.53 -14.46
N THR A 119 -5.74 -7.33 -13.93
CA THR A 119 -4.38 -6.90 -13.56
C THR A 119 -3.32 -7.31 -14.58
N LEU A 120 -3.70 -7.89 -15.72
CA LEU A 120 -2.81 -8.44 -16.77
C LEU A 120 -1.85 -9.56 -16.28
N ASP A 121 -2.17 -10.18 -15.16
CA ASP A 121 -1.46 -11.33 -14.59
C ASP A 121 -2.41 -12.53 -14.31
N GLY A 122 -3.57 -12.52 -14.92
CA GLY A 122 -4.59 -13.55 -14.79
C GLY A 122 -5.52 -13.39 -13.59
N ARG A 123 -5.43 -12.29 -12.85
CA ARG A 123 -6.33 -12.02 -11.72
C ARG A 123 -7.56 -11.25 -12.15
N SER A 124 -8.71 -11.71 -11.68
CA SER A 124 -9.99 -11.04 -11.89
C SER A 124 -10.09 -9.75 -11.05
N LEU A 125 -11.07 -8.90 -11.39
CA LEU A 125 -11.39 -7.72 -10.59
C LEU A 125 -11.67 -8.07 -9.13
N PHE A 126 -12.35 -9.19 -8.85
CA PHE A 126 -12.66 -9.59 -7.47
C PHE A 126 -11.42 -10.01 -6.68
N ASN A 127 -10.49 -10.69 -7.32
CA ASN A 127 -9.20 -11.02 -6.71
C ASN A 127 -8.37 -9.76 -6.42
N PHE A 128 -8.45 -8.78 -7.30
CA PHE A 128 -7.82 -7.47 -7.08
C PHE A 128 -8.47 -6.73 -5.90
N LEU A 129 -9.80 -6.72 -5.80
CA LEU A 129 -10.53 -6.10 -4.70
C LEU A 129 -10.23 -6.79 -3.36
N ASP A 130 -10.15 -8.12 -3.34
CA ASP A 130 -9.75 -8.88 -2.14
C ASP A 130 -8.39 -8.42 -1.62
N ASN A 131 -7.41 -8.30 -2.50
CA ASN A 131 -6.06 -7.83 -2.17
C ASN A 131 -6.06 -6.36 -1.69
N ALA A 132 -6.80 -5.48 -2.38
CA ALA A 132 -6.89 -4.07 -1.99
C ALA A 132 -7.56 -3.89 -0.62
N LEU A 133 -8.64 -4.62 -0.34
CA LEU A 133 -9.32 -4.64 0.95
C LEU A 133 -8.42 -5.21 2.05
N TRP A 134 -7.65 -6.25 1.74
CA TRP A 134 -6.68 -6.81 2.68
C TRP A 134 -5.63 -5.78 3.08
N GLU A 135 -5.07 -5.03 2.12
CA GLU A 135 -4.11 -3.96 2.39
C GLU A 135 -4.73 -2.82 3.20
N GLU A 136 -5.96 -2.42 2.87
CA GLU A 136 -6.68 -1.38 3.59
C GLU A 136 -6.94 -1.76 5.06
N LEU A 137 -7.37 -2.99 5.32
CA LEU A 137 -7.61 -3.47 6.69
C LEU A 137 -6.31 -3.56 7.52
N GLN A 138 -5.16 -3.81 6.88
CA GLN A 138 -3.87 -3.86 7.57
C GLN A 138 -3.37 -2.48 8.02
N THR A 139 -3.55 -1.46 7.18
CA THR A 139 -2.87 -0.17 7.34
C THR A 139 -3.81 1.03 7.35
N SER A 140 -5.13 0.80 7.28
CA SER A 140 -6.18 1.82 7.15
C SER A 140 -6.07 2.63 5.87
N ARG A 141 -5.30 2.19 4.90
CA ARG A 141 -5.20 2.75 3.56
C ARG A 141 -4.61 1.76 2.57
N ALA A 142 -5.13 1.76 1.38
CA ALA A 142 -4.53 1.11 0.21
C ALA A 142 -4.42 2.14 -0.91
N TRP A 143 -3.39 2.02 -1.71
CA TRP A 143 -3.21 2.86 -2.89
C TRP A 143 -3.39 1.99 -4.12
N VAL A 144 -4.14 2.50 -5.06
CA VAL A 144 -4.29 1.88 -6.37
C VAL A 144 -3.63 2.79 -7.39
N TYR A 145 -2.60 2.28 -8.01
CA TYR A 145 -1.96 2.94 -9.14
C TYR A 145 -2.40 2.25 -10.42
N VAL A 146 -2.86 3.04 -11.40
CA VAL A 146 -3.21 2.52 -12.72
C VAL A 146 -2.06 2.84 -13.65
N ASP A 147 -1.41 1.81 -14.14
CA ASP A 147 -0.30 1.93 -15.08
C ASP A 147 -0.73 1.48 -16.48
N ARG A 148 0.06 1.82 -17.46
CA ARG A 148 -0.11 1.42 -18.85
C ARG A 148 1.28 1.18 -19.46
N PRO A 149 1.48 0.08 -20.19
CA PRO A 149 2.71 -0.13 -20.93
C PRO A 149 3.03 1.08 -21.83
N GLN A 150 4.23 1.61 -21.68
CA GLN A 150 4.71 2.74 -22.49
C GLN A 150 5.19 2.20 -23.83
N VAL A 151 4.48 2.55 -24.88
CA VAL A 151 4.85 2.19 -26.27
C VAL A 151 4.84 3.47 -27.09
N SER A 152 5.89 3.74 -27.83
CA SER A 152 5.94 4.87 -28.74
C SER A 152 4.97 4.66 -29.91
N GLU A 153 4.52 5.74 -30.55
CA GLU A 153 3.63 5.64 -31.72
C GLU A 153 4.23 4.75 -32.82
N GLN A 154 5.53 4.87 -33.07
CA GLN A 154 6.23 4.08 -34.09
C GLN A 154 6.29 2.59 -33.74
N GLU A 155 6.47 2.26 -32.45
CA GLU A 155 6.42 0.87 -31.99
C GLU A 155 4.99 0.32 -32.05
N TYR A 156 4.00 1.12 -31.64
CA TYR A 156 2.59 0.72 -31.66
C TYR A 156 2.12 0.36 -33.08
N ASP A 157 2.54 1.11 -34.10
CA ASP A 157 2.18 0.85 -35.50
C ASP A 157 2.78 -0.44 -36.05
N ASN A 158 3.91 -0.88 -35.50
CA ASN A 158 4.58 -2.11 -35.89
C ASN A 158 4.07 -3.36 -35.15
N LEU A 159 3.23 -3.21 -34.13
CA LEU A 159 2.69 -4.31 -33.36
C LEU A 159 1.58 -5.07 -34.12
N THR A 160 1.54 -6.37 -33.91
CA THR A 160 0.43 -7.21 -34.36
C THR A 160 -0.87 -6.85 -33.61
N PRO A 161 -2.05 -7.17 -34.14
CA PRO A 161 -3.31 -6.96 -33.43
C PRO A 161 -3.36 -7.62 -32.05
N GLU A 162 -2.73 -8.80 -31.90
CA GLU A 162 -2.63 -9.54 -30.63
C GLU A 162 -1.76 -8.79 -29.62
N GLU A 163 -0.62 -8.26 -30.04
CA GLU A 163 0.28 -7.47 -29.20
C GLU A 163 -0.37 -6.13 -28.77
N ARG A 164 -1.08 -5.45 -29.68
CA ARG A 164 -1.86 -4.24 -29.35
C ARG A 164 -2.93 -4.53 -28.31
N ALA A 165 -3.58 -5.69 -28.38
CA ALA A 165 -4.59 -6.09 -27.41
C ALA A 165 -4.03 -6.30 -25.99
N MET A 166 -2.72 -6.53 -25.84
CA MET A 166 -2.03 -6.64 -24.55
C MET A 166 -1.66 -5.29 -23.95
N ILE A 167 -1.69 -4.20 -24.73
CA ILE A 167 -1.39 -2.84 -24.25
C ILE A 167 -2.63 -2.25 -23.58
N LYS A 168 -2.98 -2.76 -22.43
CA LYS A 168 -4.11 -2.30 -21.63
C LYS A 168 -3.63 -1.65 -20.33
N PRO A 169 -4.39 -0.69 -19.79
CA PRO A 169 -4.10 -0.21 -18.44
C PRO A 169 -4.36 -1.33 -17.44
N TYR A 170 -3.56 -1.39 -16.40
CA TYR A 170 -3.72 -2.35 -15.31
C TYR A 170 -3.53 -1.68 -13.95
N PRO A 171 -4.33 -2.03 -12.95
CA PRO A 171 -4.17 -1.51 -11.62
C PRO A 171 -3.15 -2.34 -10.82
N VAL A 172 -2.40 -1.65 -9.98
CA VAL A 172 -1.49 -2.23 -9.00
C VAL A 172 -1.85 -1.72 -7.62
N VAL A 173 -1.97 -2.63 -6.66
CA VAL A 173 -2.10 -2.23 -5.25
C VAL A 173 -0.73 -1.89 -4.72
N ILE A 174 -0.59 -0.69 -4.16
CA ILE A 174 0.64 -0.21 -3.55
C ILE A 174 0.43 -0.15 -2.04
N GLU A 175 1.32 -0.79 -1.31
CA GLU A 175 1.33 -0.76 0.16
C GLU A 175 1.50 0.66 0.69
N ALA A 176 0.92 0.94 1.85
CA ALA A 176 0.98 2.25 2.49
C ALA A 176 2.43 2.72 2.73
N GLU A 177 3.33 1.80 3.03
CA GLU A 177 4.74 2.03 3.31
C GLU A 177 5.55 2.49 2.11
N ASN A 178 5.06 2.22 0.91
CA ASN A 178 5.73 2.59 -0.35
C ASN A 178 5.37 4.02 -0.80
N VAL A 179 4.35 4.64 -0.20
CA VAL A 179 3.92 6.00 -0.52
C VAL A 179 4.37 6.96 0.59
N ILE A 180 5.57 7.50 0.44
CA ILE A 180 6.23 8.31 1.47
C ILE A 180 5.73 9.76 1.56
N ASN A 181 5.19 10.28 0.46
CA ASN A 181 4.70 11.65 0.40
C ASN A 181 3.53 11.77 -0.58
N ILE A 182 2.58 12.63 -0.27
CA ILE A 182 1.42 12.94 -1.11
C ILE A 182 1.25 14.43 -1.10
N GLN A 183 1.20 15.02 -2.28
CA GLN A 183 0.85 16.42 -2.45
C GLN A 183 -0.47 16.49 -3.24
N LEU A 184 -1.48 17.05 -2.60
CA LEU A 184 -2.73 17.33 -3.30
C LEU A 184 -2.56 18.65 -4.07
N SER A 185 -2.76 18.60 -5.38
CA SER A 185 -2.86 19.80 -6.17
C SER A 185 -4.17 20.52 -5.86
N THR A 186 -4.09 21.81 -5.53
CA THR A 186 -5.27 22.66 -5.35
C THR A 186 -5.83 23.19 -6.68
N HIS A 187 -5.11 22.97 -7.77
CA HIS A 187 -5.56 23.35 -9.11
C HIS A 187 -6.24 22.17 -9.82
N PRO A 188 -7.26 22.42 -10.64
CA PRO A 188 -7.84 21.39 -11.47
C PRO A 188 -6.74 20.77 -12.35
N ILE A 189 -6.60 19.46 -12.28
CA ILE A 189 -5.59 18.72 -13.03
C ILE A 189 -6.00 18.77 -14.50
N THR A 190 -5.18 19.38 -15.33
CA THR A 190 -5.36 19.34 -16.78
C THR A 190 -4.70 18.09 -17.37
N PRO A 191 -5.10 17.64 -18.59
CA PRO A 191 -4.44 16.49 -19.24
C PRO A 191 -2.93 16.66 -19.42
N LYS A 192 -2.43 17.89 -19.47
CA LYS A 192 -0.98 18.18 -19.51
C LYS A 192 -0.29 17.96 -18.17
N ASP A 193 -1.00 18.16 -17.07
CA ASP A 193 -0.48 17.95 -15.73
C ASP A 193 -0.34 16.45 -15.40
N PHE A 194 -1.17 15.59 -16.00
CA PHE A 194 -1.04 14.14 -15.88
C PHE A 194 0.31 13.63 -16.35
N ASN A 195 0.86 14.21 -17.41
CA ASN A 195 2.19 13.83 -17.92
C ASN A 195 3.33 14.33 -17.01
N SER A 196 3.10 15.36 -16.21
CA SER A 196 4.09 15.92 -15.27
C SER A 196 3.98 15.32 -13.86
N LEU A 197 2.82 14.81 -13.46
CA LEU A 197 2.60 14.10 -12.18
C LEU A 197 3.14 12.66 -12.21
N GLY A 198 3.50 12.17 -13.38
CA GLY A 198 3.74 10.77 -13.67
C GLY A 198 4.90 10.10 -12.96
N TYR A 199 5.68 10.74 -12.10
CA TYR A 199 6.88 10.09 -11.57
C TYR A 199 7.33 10.49 -10.16
N SER A 200 6.46 10.97 -9.31
CA SER A 200 6.83 11.16 -7.90
C SER A 200 6.52 9.97 -6.99
N LEU A 201 6.03 8.88 -7.53
CA LEU A 201 5.98 7.58 -6.87
C LEU A 201 7.37 6.92 -7.02
N LEU A 202 8.32 7.38 -6.24
CA LEU A 202 9.63 6.75 -6.17
C LEU A 202 9.49 5.40 -5.48
N SER A 203 9.35 4.35 -6.29
CA SER A 203 9.65 3.01 -5.85
C SER A 203 11.08 2.97 -5.34
N ARG A 204 11.27 2.56 -4.11
CA ARG A 204 12.56 2.14 -3.62
C ARG A 204 13.02 0.99 -4.52
N LYS A 205 14.13 1.16 -5.22
CA LYS A 205 14.79 0.03 -5.87
C LYS A 205 15.07 -1.04 -4.81
N VAL A 206 14.63 -2.24 -5.08
CA VAL A 206 15.05 -3.47 -4.41
C VAL A 206 16.54 -3.66 -4.62
#